data_62f04dd5ce8e6b1266b98ba310365953
#
_entry.id   62f04dd5ce8e6b1266b98ba310365953
#
_cell.length_a   1.000
_cell.length_b   1.000
_cell.length_c   1.000
_cell.angle_alpha   90.00
_cell.angle_beta   90.00
_cell.angle_gamma   90.00
#
_symmetry.space_group_name_H-M   'P 1'
#
loop_
_entity.id
_entity.type
_entity.pdbx_description
1 polymer ?
#
loop_
_entity_poly.entity_id
_entity_poly.type
_entity_poly.pdbx_seq_one_letter_code
_entity_poly.pdbx_strand_id
1 'polypeptide(L)' 'MPYRNRISFLQETHRNLDRQISLMEQNKAPAEDITNLKKKKLDIKDEISRLTRLQFESERETVHWDEDR' A
#
# COMPACT_ATOMS: atom_id res chain seq x y z
N MET A 1 5.78 -15.19 9.92
CA MET A 1 5.17 -15.14 8.62
C MET A 1 5.76 -14.08 7.77
N PRO A 2 6.27 -14.47 6.65
CA PRO A 2 6.94 -13.52 5.77
C PRO A 2 6.02 -12.40 5.26
N TYR A 3 4.79 -12.75 4.98
CA TYR A 3 3.90 -11.71 4.45
C TYR A 3 3.56 -10.66 5.49
N ARG A 4 3.47 -11.06 6.73
CA ARG A 4 3.08 -10.13 7.78
C ARG A 4 4.13 -9.04 7.98
N ASN A 5 5.39 -9.43 8.00
CA ASN A 5 6.47 -8.48 8.15
C ASN A 5 6.53 -7.53 6.95
N ARG A 6 6.36 -8.09 5.78
CA ARG A 6 6.38 -7.29 4.58
C ARG A 6 5.23 -6.32 4.54
N ILE A 7 4.04 -6.78 4.90
CA ILE A 7 2.86 -5.93 4.91
C ILE A 7 3.05 -4.80 5.91
N SER A 8 3.59 -5.10 7.07
CA SER A 8 3.81 -4.09 8.09
C SER A 8 4.77 -3.01 7.59
N PHE A 9 5.85 -3.44 6.94
CA PHE A 9 6.83 -2.52 6.38
C PHE A 9 6.18 -1.63 5.31
N LEU A 10 5.38 -2.24 4.45
CA LEU A 10 4.73 -1.50 3.38
C LEU A 10 3.71 -0.52 3.91
N GLN A 11 2.99 -0.90 4.96
CA GLN A 11 2.02 0.00 5.57
C GLN A 11 2.71 1.21 6.16
N GLU A 12 3.84 1.01 6.76
CA GLU A 12 4.59 2.11 7.32
C GLU A 12 5.11 3.02 6.22
N THR A 13 5.61 2.43 5.14
CA THR A 13 6.08 3.20 3.99
C THR A 13 4.93 4.00 3.38
N HIS A 14 3.77 3.40 3.27
CA HIS A 14 2.61 4.08 2.74
C HIS A 14 2.27 5.30 3.59
N ARG A 15 2.33 5.14 4.89
CA ARG A 15 2.03 6.22 5.80
C ARG A 15 3.06 7.35 5.68
N ASN A 16 4.33 6.97 5.54
CA ASN A 16 5.38 7.96 5.35
C ASN A 16 5.20 8.74 4.06
N LEU A 17 4.85 8.05 2.98
CA LEU A 17 4.61 8.72 1.72
C LEU A 17 3.43 9.67 1.80
N ASP A 18 2.39 9.26 2.51
CA ASP A 18 1.22 10.09 2.68
C ASP A 18 1.60 11.39 3.39
N ARG A 19 2.43 11.28 4.41
CA ARG A 19 2.89 12.44 5.15
C ARG A 19 3.74 13.34 4.25
N GLN A 20 4.63 12.75 3.48
CA GLN A 20 5.47 13.54 2.58
C GLN A 20 4.65 14.29 1.55
N ILE A 21 3.65 13.63 0.99
CA ILE A 21 2.79 14.27 0.02
C ILE A 21 2.08 15.46 0.65
N SER A 22 1.60 15.28 1.87
CA SER A 22 0.90 16.34 2.58
C SER A 22 1.82 17.55 2.80
N LEU A 23 3.05 17.28 3.22
CA LEU A 23 4.01 18.35 3.43
C LEU A 23 4.36 19.05 2.14
N MET A 24 4.52 18.30 1.06
CA MET A 24 4.85 18.89 -0.22
C MET A 24 3.71 19.76 -0.73
N GLU A 25 2.48 19.35 -0.48
CA GLU A 25 1.36 20.16 -0.89
C GLU A 25 1.30 21.46 -0.10
N GLN A 26 1.63 21.39 1.18
CA GLN A 26 1.64 22.59 1.99
C GLN A 26 2.74 23.54 1.57
N ASN A 27 3.87 23.00 1.15
CA ASN A 27 5.01 23.79 0.74
C ASN A 27 4.96 24.16 -0.73
N LYS A 28 3.90 23.81 -1.40
CA LYS A 28 3.72 24.13 -2.81
C LYS A 28 4.85 23.56 -3.67
N ALA A 29 5.21 22.33 -3.39
CA ALA A 29 6.22 21.65 -4.17
C ALA A 29 5.72 21.47 -5.62
N PRO A 30 6.63 21.22 -6.56
CA PRO A 30 6.23 21.01 -7.94
C PRO A 30 5.23 19.88 -8.09
N ALA A 31 4.25 20.08 -8.94
CA ALA A 31 3.21 19.09 -9.15
C ALA A 31 3.79 17.75 -9.60
N GLU A 32 4.87 17.82 -10.35
CA GLU A 32 5.49 16.63 -10.85
C GLU A 32 6.00 15.75 -9.71
N ASP A 33 6.62 16.34 -8.71
CA ASP A 33 7.13 15.61 -7.58
C ASP A 33 5.99 15.00 -6.77
N ILE A 34 4.94 15.77 -6.58
CA ILE A 34 3.78 15.27 -5.85
C ILE A 34 3.14 14.10 -6.59
N THR A 35 3.03 14.22 -7.90
CA THR A 35 2.46 13.15 -8.71
C THR A 35 3.30 11.88 -8.60
N ASN A 36 4.63 12.02 -8.62
CA ASN A 36 5.51 10.87 -8.52
C ASN A 36 5.31 10.15 -7.19
N LEU A 37 5.18 10.90 -6.10
CA LEU A 37 4.97 10.30 -4.80
C LEU A 37 3.60 9.65 -4.70
N LYS A 38 2.60 10.25 -5.33
CA LYS A 38 1.27 9.66 -5.32
C LYS A 38 1.26 8.34 -6.06
N LYS A 39 1.99 8.26 -7.16
CA LYS A 39 2.09 7.01 -7.88
C LYS A 39 2.75 5.95 -7.04
N LYS A 40 3.82 6.32 -6.35
CA LYS A 40 4.52 5.38 -5.50
C LYS A 40 3.61 4.90 -4.36
N LYS A 41 2.82 5.81 -3.80
CA LYS A 41 1.90 5.46 -2.75
C LYS A 41 0.86 4.45 -3.25
N LEU A 42 0.39 4.67 -4.46
CA LEU A 42 -0.59 3.77 -5.04
C LEU A 42 0.00 2.39 -5.29
N ASP A 43 1.23 2.33 -5.78
CA ASP A 43 1.90 1.06 -5.98
C ASP A 43 2.04 0.29 -4.68
N ILE A 44 2.41 0.98 -3.63
CA ILE A 44 2.57 0.34 -2.33
C ILE A 44 1.22 -0.15 -1.80
N LYS A 45 0.19 0.63 -1.99
CA LYS A 45 -1.14 0.23 -1.58
C LYS A 45 -1.58 -1.03 -2.31
N ASP A 46 -1.29 -1.10 -3.60
CA ASP A 46 -1.62 -2.27 -4.39
C ASP A 46 -0.88 -3.49 -3.87
N GLU A 47 0.37 -3.32 -3.56
CA GLU A 47 1.16 -4.43 -3.06
C GLU A 47 0.65 -4.91 -1.71
N ILE A 48 0.28 -3.98 -0.84
CA ILE A 48 -0.30 -4.34 0.45
C ILE A 48 -1.57 -5.18 0.25
N SER A 49 -2.42 -4.75 -0.65
CA SER A 49 -3.64 -5.48 -0.93
C SER A 49 -3.34 -6.88 -1.42
N ARG A 50 -2.39 -6.99 -2.31
CA ARG A 50 -2.04 -8.27 -2.88
C ARG A 50 -1.46 -9.21 -1.82
N LEU A 51 -0.56 -8.70 -1.00
CA LEU A 51 0.05 -9.51 0.03
C LEU A 51 -0.95 -9.90 1.12
N THR A 52 -1.84 -8.99 1.44
CA THR A 52 -2.88 -9.27 2.43
C THR A 52 -3.76 -10.42 1.94
N ARG A 53 -4.09 -10.41 0.66
CA ARG A 53 -4.89 -11.47 0.10
C ARG A 53 -4.13 -12.80 0.13
N LEU A 54 -2.86 -12.78 -0.21
CA LEU A 54 -2.06 -13.99 -0.20
C LEU A 54 -1.95 -14.55 1.21
N GLN A 55 -1.77 -13.68 2.18
CA GLN A 55 -1.68 -14.12 3.55
C GLN A 55 -2.98 -14.78 3.99
N PHE A 56 -4.07 -14.17 3.61
CA PHE A 56 -5.37 -14.67 3.95
C PHE A 56 -5.59 -16.05 3.36
N GLU A 57 -5.28 -16.23 2.11
CA GLU A 57 -5.43 -17.50 1.44
C GLU A 57 -4.52 -18.57 2.04
N SER A 58 -3.35 -18.14 2.45
CA SER A 58 -2.41 -19.06 3.04
C SER A 58 -2.91 -19.57 4.39
N GLU A 59 -3.58 -18.71 5.14
CA GLU A 59 -4.07 -19.10 6.43
C GLU A 59 -5.38 -19.85 6.37
N ARG A 60 -6.18 -19.61 5.32
CA ARG A 60 -7.46 -20.24 5.23
C ARG A 60 -7.56 -20.86 3.94
N GLU A 61 -7.12 -22.01 3.78
CA GLU A 61 -7.10 -22.60 2.51
C GLU A 61 -8.42 -22.87 1.91
N THR A 62 -9.45 -22.84 2.60
CA THR A 62 -10.71 -23.14 1.95
C THR A 62 -11.52 -21.97 1.61
N VAL A 63 -10.94 -20.87 1.52
CA VAL A 63 -11.67 -19.72 1.24
C VAL A 63 -12.22 -19.62 -0.11
N HIS A 64 -13.42 -19.24 -0.35
CA HIS A 64 -13.99 -19.05 -1.54
C HIS A 64 -14.57 -17.77 -1.62
N TRP A 65 -14.10 -16.95 -2.28
CA TRP A 65 -14.44 -15.63 -2.36
C TRP A 65 -15.20 -15.25 -3.43
N ASP A 66 -15.66 -15.69 -3.96
CA ASP A 66 -16.38 -15.29 -5.05
C ASP A 66 -16.95 -14.11 -5.01
N GLU A 67 -16.85 -13.80 -4.79
CA GLU A 67 -17.29 -12.90 -4.85
C GLU A 67 -17.40 -12.08 -5.37
N ASP A 68 -17.25 -11.87 -5.42
CA ASP A 68 -17.46 -11.09 -5.82
C ASP A 68 -17.39 -10.56 -6.36
N ARG A 69 -17.29 -10.56 -6.60
CA ARG A 69 -17.19 -9.94 -7.15
C ARG A 69 -17.32 -9.63 -7.64
#